data_5506c5224af1467902460f35ba2f5c7b
#
_entry.id   5506c5224af1467902460f35ba2f5c7b
#
_cell.length_a   1.000
_cell.length_b   1.000
_cell.length_c   1.000
_cell.angle_alpha   90.00
_cell.angle_beta   90.00
_cell.angle_gamma   90.00
#
_symmetry.space_group_name_H-M   'P 1'
#
loop_
_entity.id
_entity.type
_entity.pdbx_description
1 polymer ?
#
loop_
_entity_poly.entity_id
_entity_poly.type
_entity_poly.pdbx_seq_one_letter_code
_entity_poly.pdbx_strand_id
1 'polypeptide(L)'
;RLLKYYGAGFEYIVYPVASGDEDVAVALSNFVEEQDMGYLFLNITTDPTKPVDFSTLDQIKDNRSTKVTSLNSTLDPNFVLASNALGKYVEQPIGSNFNFIDQLGEVQPQDRYEFGYDDLAAYEKYNVATYAYENNTTPMITNGRSLSGVSTGIMVYKDYLTRTITNRVTDYLVQNKPPYNAATVKAIISIIQGVLANA
;
A
#
# COMPACT_ATOMS: atom_id res chain seq x y z
N ARG A 1 -7.71 20.54 -0.15
CA ARG A 1 -7.29 20.56 1.27
C ARG A 1 -6.05 19.73 1.55
N LEU A 2 -5.89 18.55 0.91
CA LEU A 2 -4.71 17.68 1.10
C LEU A 2 -3.40 18.36 0.73
N LEU A 3 -3.33 19.16 -0.35
CA LEU A 3 -2.14 19.93 -0.72
C LEU A 3 -1.59 20.79 0.42
N LYS A 4 -2.44 21.28 1.31
CA LYS A 4 -2.02 22.07 2.49
C LYS A 4 -1.20 21.24 3.47
N TYR A 5 -1.44 19.95 3.56
CA TYR A 5 -0.78 19.03 4.49
C TYR A 5 0.31 18.19 3.83
N TYR A 6 0.48 18.33 2.53
CA TYR A 6 1.46 17.58 1.75
C TYR A 6 2.89 17.72 2.30
N GLY A 7 3.28 18.91 2.71
CA GLY A 7 4.56 19.15 3.34
C GLY A 7 4.70 18.62 4.78
N ALA A 8 3.63 18.05 5.36
CA ALA A 8 3.68 17.46 6.70
C ALA A 8 4.28 16.04 6.73
N GLY A 9 4.55 15.44 5.55
CA GLY A 9 5.30 14.19 5.44
C GLY A 9 4.50 12.94 5.81
N PHE A 10 3.20 12.87 5.53
CA PHE A 10 2.47 11.61 5.67
C PHE A 10 2.93 10.59 4.63
N GLU A 11 3.08 9.34 5.05
CA GLU A 11 3.47 8.23 4.16
C GLU A 11 2.27 7.38 3.74
N TYR A 12 1.25 7.32 4.58
CA TYR A 12 0.10 6.45 4.37
C TYR A 12 -1.21 7.22 4.58
N ILE A 13 -2.15 7.01 3.67
CA ILE A 13 -3.52 7.50 3.77
C ILE A 13 -4.44 6.28 3.76
N VAL A 14 -5.36 6.19 4.69
CA VAL A 14 -6.44 5.20 4.66
C VAL A 14 -7.74 5.92 4.37
N TYR A 15 -8.51 5.40 3.42
CA TYR A 15 -9.81 5.96 3.06
C TYR A 15 -10.87 4.85 2.98
N PRO A 16 -11.87 4.87 3.88
CA PRO A 16 -13.02 4.00 3.77
C PRO A 16 -13.94 4.53 2.68
N VAL A 17 -14.22 3.71 1.67
CA VAL A 17 -15.06 4.07 0.53
C VAL A 17 -16.50 3.68 0.85
N ALA A 18 -17.30 4.64 1.29
CA ALA A 18 -18.72 4.45 1.44
C ALA A 18 -19.44 4.50 0.08
N SER A 19 -20.65 3.96 0.02
CA SER A 19 -21.47 4.04 -1.20
C SER A 19 -21.72 5.50 -1.60
N GLY A 20 -21.35 5.86 -2.82
CA GLY A 20 -21.41 7.21 -3.37
C GLY A 20 -20.14 8.04 -3.22
N ASP A 21 -19.09 7.48 -2.58
CA ASP A 21 -17.79 8.14 -2.42
C ASP A 21 -16.73 7.66 -3.44
N GLU A 22 -17.14 6.91 -4.46
CA GLU A 22 -16.25 6.31 -5.45
C GLU A 22 -15.43 7.38 -6.20
N ASP A 23 -16.05 8.50 -6.57
CA ASP A 23 -15.36 9.62 -7.23
C ASP A 23 -14.27 10.24 -6.33
N VAL A 24 -14.51 10.27 -5.01
CA VAL A 24 -13.54 10.76 -4.04
C VAL A 24 -12.35 9.80 -3.95
N ALA A 25 -12.60 8.50 -3.94
CA ALA A 25 -11.55 7.47 -3.93
C ALA A 25 -10.67 7.56 -5.19
N VAL A 26 -11.28 7.74 -6.38
CA VAL A 26 -10.58 7.95 -7.65
C VAL A 26 -9.73 9.23 -7.60
N ALA A 27 -10.30 10.34 -7.15
CA ALA A 27 -9.58 11.61 -7.03
C ALA A 27 -8.41 11.54 -6.07
N LEU A 28 -8.56 10.84 -4.92
CA LEU A 28 -7.49 10.61 -3.96
C LEU A 28 -6.38 9.74 -4.55
N SER A 29 -6.73 8.67 -5.25
CA SER A 29 -5.78 7.76 -5.88
C SER A 29 -4.92 8.49 -6.91
N ASN A 30 -5.54 9.26 -7.81
CA ASN A 30 -4.84 10.05 -8.81
C ASN A 30 -3.95 11.12 -8.16
N PHE A 31 -4.44 11.78 -7.10
CA PHE A 31 -3.64 12.75 -6.36
C PHE A 31 -2.37 12.14 -5.78
N VAL A 32 -2.46 10.97 -5.13
CA VAL A 32 -1.28 10.31 -4.52
C VAL A 32 -0.32 9.84 -5.62
N GLU A 33 -0.81 9.32 -6.74
CA GLU A 33 0.01 8.88 -7.87
C GLU A 33 0.75 10.04 -8.54
N GLU A 34 0.07 11.19 -8.76
CA GLU A 34 0.67 12.40 -9.34
C GLU A 34 1.76 13.02 -8.47
N GLN A 35 1.61 12.93 -7.15
CA GLN A 35 2.59 13.51 -6.23
C GLN A 35 3.84 12.62 -6.06
N ASP A 36 3.78 11.35 -6.48
CA ASP A 36 4.84 10.33 -6.29
C ASP A 36 5.32 10.25 -4.82
N MET A 37 4.41 10.48 -3.88
CA MET A 37 4.67 10.46 -2.44
C MET A 37 3.53 9.83 -1.66
N GLY A 38 3.90 8.83 -0.87
CA GLY A 38 2.97 8.15 0.00
C GLY A 38 2.15 7.07 -0.71
N TYR A 39 1.31 6.42 0.07
CA TYR A 39 0.49 5.29 -0.36
C TYR A 39 -0.94 5.48 0.11
N LEU A 40 -1.88 5.18 -0.77
CA LEU A 40 -3.31 5.18 -0.46
C LEU A 40 -3.80 3.75 -0.25
N PHE A 41 -4.47 3.54 0.87
CA PHE A 41 -5.16 2.29 1.20
C PHE A 41 -6.66 2.55 1.19
N LEU A 42 -7.33 2.02 0.17
CA LEU A 42 -8.79 2.09 0.06
C LEU A 42 -9.40 0.87 0.75
N ASN A 43 -10.42 1.09 1.56
CA ASN A 43 -11.25 0.02 2.09
C ASN A 43 -12.63 0.08 1.45
N ILE A 44 -12.98 -0.94 0.69
CA ILE A 44 -14.28 -1.08 0.04
C ILE A 44 -15.02 -2.23 0.72
N THR A 45 -16.29 -2.07 1.05
CA THR A 45 -17.10 -3.20 1.50
C THR A 45 -18.01 -3.69 0.39
N THR A 46 -18.19 -5.00 0.30
CA THR A 46 -19.09 -5.64 -0.65
C THR A 46 -20.42 -6.02 0.03
N ASP A 47 -21.51 -5.95 -0.74
CA ASP A 47 -22.82 -6.42 -0.32
C ASP A 47 -22.88 -7.94 -0.51
N PRO A 48 -23.09 -8.75 0.56
CA PRO A 48 -23.09 -10.21 0.45
C PRO A 48 -24.24 -10.76 -0.40
N THR A 49 -25.22 -9.93 -0.74
CA THR A 49 -26.39 -10.34 -1.53
C THR A 49 -26.24 -10.03 -3.03
N LYS A 50 -25.15 -9.41 -3.43
CA LYS A 50 -24.89 -9.00 -4.82
C LYS A 50 -23.55 -9.52 -5.32
N PRO A 51 -23.40 -9.75 -6.64
CA PRO A 51 -22.10 -10.02 -7.23
C PRO A 51 -21.10 -8.90 -6.91
N VAL A 52 -19.85 -9.27 -6.70
CA VAL A 52 -18.76 -8.32 -6.46
C VAL A 52 -18.49 -7.53 -7.74
N ASP A 53 -18.52 -6.19 -7.61
CA ASP A 53 -18.23 -5.27 -8.72
C ASP A 53 -17.21 -4.22 -8.28
N PHE A 54 -16.05 -4.22 -8.93
CA PHE A 54 -14.98 -3.24 -8.74
C PHE A 54 -14.76 -2.41 -10.01
N SER A 55 -15.75 -2.28 -10.89
CA SER A 55 -15.62 -1.54 -12.17
C SER A 55 -15.25 -0.07 -11.98
N THR A 56 -15.59 0.53 -10.85
CA THR A 56 -15.17 1.89 -10.48
C THR A 56 -13.64 2.05 -10.39
N LEU A 57 -12.91 0.94 -10.14
CA LEU A 57 -11.45 0.92 -10.10
C LEU A 57 -10.81 0.93 -11.51
N ASP A 58 -11.56 0.75 -12.59
CA ASP A 58 -11.01 0.78 -13.97
C ASP A 58 -10.28 2.10 -14.28
N GLN A 59 -10.71 3.21 -13.66
CA GLN A 59 -10.09 4.53 -13.86
C GLN A 59 -8.71 4.68 -13.19
N ILE A 60 -8.41 3.84 -12.20
CA ILE A 60 -7.20 3.93 -11.36
C ILE A 60 -6.41 2.61 -11.32
N LYS A 61 -6.76 1.63 -12.18
CA LYS A 61 -6.17 0.30 -12.17
C LYS A 61 -4.65 0.27 -12.39
N ASP A 62 -4.11 1.30 -13.02
CA ASP A 62 -2.69 1.42 -13.33
C ASP A 62 -1.91 2.19 -12.23
N ASN A 63 -2.59 2.69 -11.19
CA ASN A 63 -1.97 3.44 -10.10
C ASN A 63 -1.17 2.51 -9.20
N ARG A 64 0.13 2.82 -9.06
CA ARG A 64 1.09 2.02 -8.27
C ARG A 64 0.94 2.28 -6.78
N SER A 65 0.63 3.51 -6.41
CA SER A 65 0.61 3.97 -5.01
C SER A 65 -0.71 3.67 -4.30
N THR A 66 -1.65 2.99 -4.97
CA THR A 66 -2.96 2.65 -4.40
C THR A 66 -3.11 1.16 -4.18
N LYS A 67 -3.39 0.78 -2.93
CA LYS A 67 -3.75 -0.55 -2.49
C LYS A 67 -5.24 -0.58 -2.13
N VAL A 68 -5.95 -1.60 -2.58
CA VAL A 68 -7.36 -1.81 -2.23
C VAL A 68 -7.53 -3.06 -1.40
N THR A 69 -8.25 -2.91 -0.31
CA THR A 69 -8.74 -4.03 0.49
C THR A 69 -10.26 -4.05 0.42
N SER A 70 -10.84 -5.24 0.40
CA SER A 70 -12.29 -5.37 0.40
C SER A 70 -12.72 -6.60 1.19
N LEU A 71 -13.83 -6.47 1.88
CA LEU A 71 -14.47 -7.53 2.63
C LEU A 71 -15.98 -7.32 2.62
N ASN A 72 -16.71 -8.38 2.87
CA ASN A 72 -18.15 -8.34 3.07
C ASN A 72 -18.53 -7.35 4.19
N SER A 73 -19.54 -6.52 3.95
CA SER A 73 -20.00 -5.49 4.89
C SER A 73 -20.51 -6.03 6.24
N THR A 74 -20.88 -7.30 6.31
CA THR A 74 -21.23 -7.96 7.58
C THR A 74 -20.02 -8.35 8.41
N LEU A 75 -18.86 -8.57 7.77
CA LEU A 75 -17.60 -8.96 8.42
C LEU A 75 -16.71 -7.75 8.74
N ASP A 76 -16.88 -6.65 8.01
CA ASP A 76 -16.20 -5.36 8.26
C ASP A 76 -17.22 -4.19 8.29
N PRO A 77 -18.17 -4.19 9.26
CA PRO A 77 -19.23 -3.17 9.31
C PRO A 77 -18.69 -1.77 9.60
N ASN A 78 -17.51 -1.65 10.15
CA ASN A 78 -16.87 -0.38 10.53
C ASN A 78 -15.83 0.11 9.52
N PHE A 79 -15.66 -0.57 8.39
CA PHE A 79 -14.68 -0.22 7.36
C PHE A 79 -13.23 -0.11 7.89
N VAL A 80 -12.83 -1.03 8.75
CA VAL A 80 -11.52 -0.98 9.44
C VAL A 80 -10.49 -1.97 8.91
N LEU A 81 -10.83 -2.80 7.92
CA LEU A 81 -9.90 -3.80 7.36
C LEU A 81 -8.58 -3.15 6.90
N ALA A 82 -8.65 -2.10 6.08
CA ALA A 82 -7.46 -1.42 5.57
C ALA A 82 -6.59 -0.84 6.68
N SER A 83 -7.21 -0.19 7.68
CA SER A 83 -6.50 0.44 8.79
C SER A 83 -5.84 -0.60 9.70
N ASN A 84 -6.53 -1.70 10.01
CA ASN A 84 -5.98 -2.78 10.83
C ASN A 84 -4.83 -3.50 10.10
N ALA A 85 -5.01 -3.80 8.81
CA ALA A 85 -3.96 -4.42 8.00
C ALA A 85 -2.73 -3.49 7.87
N LEU A 86 -2.93 -2.20 7.64
CA LEU A 86 -1.85 -1.22 7.60
C LEU A 86 -1.15 -1.10 8.95
N GLY A 87 -1.91 -1.04 10.06
CA GLY A 87 -1.34 -0.99 11.42
C GLY A 87 -0.38 -2.17 11.67
N LYS A 88 -0.80 -3.38 11.30
CA LYS A 88 0.06 -4.57 11.37
C LYS A 88 1.24 -4.55 10.39
N TYR A 89 1.03 -4.00 9.20
CA TYR A 89 2.10 -3.88 8.20
C TYR A 89 3.23 -2.96 8.65
N VAL A 90 2.93 -1.82 9.25
CA VAL A 90 3.95 -0.86 9.70
C VAL A 90 4.75 -1.33 10.92
N GLU A 91 4.27 -2.36 11.63
CA GLU A 91 5.02 -3.03 12.70
C GLU A 91 6.10 -3.98 12.15
N GLN A 92 6.01 -4.35 10.87
CA GLN A 92 6.95 -5.30 10.24
C GLN A 92 8.21 -4.59 9.73
N PRO A 93 9.31 -5.33 9.49
CA PRO A 93 10.47 -4.78 8.82
C PRO A 93 10.12 -4.15 7.48
N ILE A 94 10.80 -3.05 7.14
CA ILE A 94 10.58 -2.34 5.87
C ILE A 94 10.83 -3.29 4.70
N GLY A 95 9.90 -3.28 3.74
CA GLY A 95 9.94 -4.18 2.58
C GLY A 95 9.28 -5.54 2.80
N SER A 96 8.72 -5.78 3.98
CA SER A 96 7.89 -6.96 4.24
C SER A 96 6.72 -7.02 3.25
N ASN A 97 6.25 -8.24 3.01
CA ASN A 97 5.12 -8.43 2.12
C ASN A 97 3.81 -8.07 2.84
N PHE A 98 2.93 -7.33 2.17
CA PHE A 98 1.59 -7.03 2.69
C PHE A 98 0.68 -8.28 2.73
N ASN A 99 1.01 -9.34 1.98
CA ASN A 99 0.37 -10.65 2.14
C ASN A 99 0.68 -11.25 3.51
N PHE A 100 -0.14 -12.20 3.91
CA PHE A 100 0.07 -13.00 5.12
C PHE A 100 -0.04 -12.22 6.44
N ILE A 101 -0.54 -10.98 6.39
CA ILE A 101 -0.89 -10.25 7.61
C ILE A 101 -2.11 -10.93 8.21
N ASP A 102 -2.01 -11.29 9.47
CA ASP A 102 -3.02 -11.99 10.25
C ASP A 102 -3.45 -11.19 11.50
N GLN A 103 -4.36 -11.74 12.29
CA GLN A 103 -4.79 -11.19 13.58
C GLN A 103 -5.29 -9.73 13.49
N LEU A 104 -6.22 -9.47 12.57
CA LEU A 104 -6.74 -8.13 12.31
C LEU A 104 -7.80 -7.65 13.32
N GLY A 105 -7.75 -8.13 14.55
CA GLY A 105 -8.57 -7.63 15.64
C GLY A 105 -10.06 -7.87 15.45
N GLU A 106 -10.84 -6.80 15.30
CA GLU A 106 -12.30 -6.87 15.21
C GLU A 106 -12.83 -7.34 13.84
N VAL A 107 -11.97 -7.42 12.82
CA VAL A 107 -12.36 -7.87 11.48
C VAL A 107 -12.48 -9.38 11.47
N GLN A 108 -13.63 -9.88 11.02
CA GLN A 108 -13.84 -11.32 10.88
C GLN A 108 -13.35 -11.78 9.50
N PRO A 109 -12.61 -12.89 9.43
CA PRO A 109 -12.16 -13.42 8.14
C PRO A 109 -13.32 -14.05 7.38
N GLN A 110 -13.29 -13.91 6.06
CA GLN A 110 -14.22 -14.61 5.17
C GLN A 110 -13.77 -16.04 4.91
N ASP A 111 -14.71 -16.96 4.84
CA ASP A 111 -14.43 -18.31 4.37
C ASP A 111 -14.19 -18.26 2.85
N ARG A 112 -13.09 -18.85 2.38
CA ARG A 112 -12.76 -18.90 0.95
C ARG A 112 -13.84 -19.60 0.13
N TYR A 113 -14.56 -20.55 0.70
CA TYR A 113 -15.62 -21.28 0.01
C TYR A 113 -16.93 -20.47 -0.17
N GLU A 114 -17.03 -19.32 0.49
CA GLU A 114 -18.15 -18.39 0.30
C GLU A 114 -17.99 -17.51 -0.95
N PHE A 115 -16.78 -17.45 -1.53
CA PHE A 115 -16.58 -16.72 -2.78
C PHE A 115 -17.07 -17.52 -3.98
N GLY A 116 -17.92 -16.89 -4.80
CA GLY A 116 -18.20 -17.38 -6.14
C GLY A 116 -16.96 -17.30 -7.05
N TYR A 117 -16.95 -18.10 -8.12
CA TYR A 117 -15.86 -18.04 -9.11
C TYR A 117 -15.70 -16.63 -9.72
N ASP A 118 -16.82 -15.98 -10.03
CA ASP A 118 -16.82 -14.64 -10.62
C ASP A 118 -16.33 -13.57 -9.62
N ASP A 119 -16.63 -13.76 -8.34
CA ASP A 119 -16.13 -12.87 -7.28
C ASP A 119 -14.60 -12.96 -7.16
N LEU A 120 -14.05 -14.17 -7.11
CA LEU A 120 -12.60 -14.38 -7.09
C LEU A 120 -11.93 -13.76 -8.31
N ALA A 121 -12.52 -13.92 -9.50
CA ALA A 121 -12.01 -13.30 -10.72
C ALA A 121 -12.01 -11.75 -10.64
N ALA A 122 -13.04 -11.15 -10.00
CA ALA A 122 -13.07 -9.71 -9.77
C ALA A 122 -11.97 -9.24 -8.81
N TYR A 123 -11.74 -9.96 -7.69
CA TYR A 123 -10.64 -9.67 -6.77
C TYR A 123 -9.26 -9.77 -7.45
N GLU A 124 -9.03 -10.79 -8.24
CA GLU A 124 -7.78 -10.99 -8.98
C GLU A 124 -7.56 -9.93 -10.06
N LYS A 125 -8.59 -9.61 -10.84
CA LYS A 125 -8.52 -8.63 -11.94
C LYS A 125 -8.01 -7.26 -11.47
N TYR A 126 -8.42 -6.82 -10.28
CA TYR A 126 -8.07 -5.50 -9.73
C TYR A 126 -7.01 -5.57 -8.63
N ASN A 127 -6.40 -6.72 -8.39
CA ASN A 127 -5.44 -6.91 -7.29
C ASN A 127 -6.00 -6.49 -5.92
N VAL A 128 -7.30 -6.63 -5.71
CA VAL A 128 -7.96 -6.32 -4.46
C VAL A 128 -7.61 -7.41 -3.43
N ALA A 129 -7.20 -6.99 -2.25
CA ALA A 129 -6.94 -7.90 -1.14
C ALA A 129 -8.20 -8.10 -0.30
N THR A 130 -8.35 -9.29 0.25
CA THR A 130 -9.36 -9.58 1.27
C THR A 130 -8.73 -10.26 2.48
N TYR A 131 -9.47 -10.35 3.58
CA TYR A 131 -9.06 -11.09 4.76
C TYR A 131 -9.83 -12.42 4.80
N ALA A 132 -9.15 -13.51 4.51
CA ALA A 132 -9.80 -14.80 4.34
C ALA A 132 -8.94 -15.97 4.83
N TYR A 133 -9.58 -17.11 5.05
CA TYR A 133 -8.90 -18.39 5.29
C TYR A 133 -8.38 -18.96 3.98
N GLU A 134 -7.09 -18.97 3.75
CA GLU A 134 -6.44 -19.55 2.57
C GLU A 134 -6.35 -21.11 2.65
N ASN A 135 -6.17 -21.63 3.87
CA ASN A 135 -5.88 -23.05 4.12
C ASN A 135 -6.68 -23.63 5.30
N ASN A 136 -7.83 -23.09 5.61
CA ASN A 136 -8.73 -23.48 6.71
C ASN A 136 -8.15 -23.40 8.13
N THR A 137 -6.96 -22.84 8.33
CA THR A 137 -6.33 -22.79 9.65
C THR A 137 -6.02 -21.37 10.12
N THR A 138 -5.47 -20.55 9.25
CA THR A 138 -5.05 -19.18 9.62
C THR A 138 -5.59 -18.19 8.61
N PRO A 139 -6.39 -17.21 9.06
CA PRO A 139 -6.86 -16.16 8.17
C PRO A 139 -5.72 -15.17 7.90
N MET A 140 -5.66 -14.65 6.69
CA MET A 140 -4.62 -13.70 6.27
C MET A 140 -5.10 -12.77 5.17
N ILE A 141 -4.38 -11.67 4.97
CA ILE A 141 -4.55 -10.83 3.78
C ILE A 141 -4.07 -11.62 2.55
N THR A 142 -4.92 -11.72 1.54
CA THR A 142 -4.73 -12.63 0.39
C THR A 142 -3.84 -12.07 -0.71
N ASN A 143 -3.68 -10.73 -0.78
CA ASN A 143 -2.94 -10.07 -1.86
C ASN A 143 -2.13 -8.89 -1.34
N GLY A 144 -0.85 -8.81 -1.69
CA GLY A 144 0.08 -7.73 -1.30
C GLY A 144 0.44 -6.76 -2.43
N ARG A 145 -0.34 -6.76 -3.53
CA ARG A 145 -0.07 -5.91 -4.70
C ARG A 145 -0.94 -4.65 -4.65
N SER A 146 -0.42 -3.57 -5.25
CA SER A 146 -1.21 -2.39 -5.61
C SER A 146 -2.14 -2.67 -6.77
N LEU A 147 -3.01 -1.72 -7.13
CA LEU A 147 -3.91 -1.84 -8.29
C LEU A 147 -3.16 -2.16 -9.59
N SER A 148 -2.00 -1.56 -9.82
CA SER A 148 -1.15 -1.85 -10.99
C SER A 148 -0.45 -3.22 -10.95
N GLY A 149 -0.65 -4.03 -9.92
CA GLY A 149 -0.03 -5.34 -9.78
C GLY A 149 1.39 -5.33 -9.20
N VAL A 150 1.94 -4.18 -8.85
CA VAL A 150 3.27 -4.07 -8.22
C VAL A 150 3.17 -4.42 -6.74
N SER A 151 4.15 -5.16 -6.21
CA SER A 151 4.18 -5.47 -4.77
C SER A 151 4.34 -4.21 -3.93
N THR A 152 3.41 -3.99 -2.98
CA THR A 152 3.45 -2.88 -2.03
C THR A 152 4.75 -2.86 -1.22
N GLY A 153 5.23 -4.02 -0.78
CA GLY A 153 6.49 -4.13 -0.04
C GLY A 153 7.71 -3.68 -0.85
N ILE A 154 7.77 -4.05 -2.13
CA ILE A 154 8.87 -3.64 -3.02
C ILE A 154 8.85 -2.12 -3.23
N MET A 155 7.67 -1.51 -3.40
CA MET A 155 7.56 -0.07 -3.57
C MET A 155 7.99 0.69 -2.31
N VAL A 156 7.48 0.30 -1.16
CA VAL A 156 7.86 0.90 0.14
C VAL A 156 9.36 0.77 0.39
N TYR A 157 9.95 -0.40 0.07
CA TYR A 157 11.38 -0.61 0.22
C TYR A 157 12.22 0.25 -0.73
N LYS A 158 11.82 0.37 -1.99
CA LYS A 158 12.46 1.26 -2.98
C LYS A 158 12.47 2.71 -2.49
N ASP A 159 11.34 3.20 -1.98
CA ASP A 159 11.22 4.58 -1.52
C ASP A 159 12.04 4.82 -0.26
N TYR A 160 12.07 3.86 0.66
CA TYR A 160 12.97 3.90 1.82
C TYR A 160 14.43 3.99 1.41
N LEU A 161 14.88 3.15 0.46
CA LEU A 161 16.26 3.19 -0.04
C LEU A 161 16.57 4.54 -0.69
N THR A 162 15.69 5.02 -1.57
CA THR A 162 15.88 6.30 -2.26
C THR A 162 16.02 7.44 -1.27
N ARG A 163 15.13 7.51 -0.28
CA ARG A 163 15.15 8.52 0.77
C ARG A 163 16.41 8.42 1.63
N THR A 164 16.78 7.22 2.04
CA THR A 164 17.97 6.99 2.87
C THR A 164 19.25 7.38 2.13
N ILE A 165 19.39 7.02 0.87
CA ILE A 165 20.53 7.41 0.03
C ILE A 165 20.57 8.93 -0.12
N THR A 166 19.44 9.54 -0.49
CA THR A 166 19.35 10.99 -0.68
C THR A 166 19.76 11.75 0.58
N ASN A 167 19.21 11.36 1.73
CA ASN A 167 19.51 12.00 3.00
C ASN A 167 21.00 11.87 3.36
N ARG A 168 21.58 10.67 3.28
CA ARG A 168 23.01 10.47 3.61
C ARG A 168 23.96 11.20 2.67
N VAL A 169 23.64 11.25 1.37
CA VAL A 169 24.43 12.01 0.41
C VAL A 169 24.30 13.52 0.67
N THR A 170 23.10 14.00 0.95
CA THR A 170 22.85 15.41 1.29
C THR A 170 23.60 15.80 2.55
N ASP A 171 23.51 15.00 3.61
CA ASP A 171 24.22 15.22 4.87
C ASP A 171 25.73 15.31 4.66
N TYR A 172 26.30 14.40 3.87
CA TYR A 172 27.71 14.43 3.51
C TYR A 172 28.10 15.72 2.80
N LEU A 173 27.31 16.14 1.81
CA LEU A 173 27.57 17.36 1.05
C LEU A 173 27.46 18.64 1.90
N VAL A 174 26.44 18.69 2.76
CA VAL A 174 26.20 19.86 3.63
C VAL A 174 27.28 19.99 4.71
N GLN A 175 27.63 18.88 5.35
CA GLN A 175 28.60 18.89 6.45
C GLN A 175 30.04 19.11 5.99
N ASN A 176 30.44 18.49 4.88
CA ASN A 176 31.82 18.52 4.43
C ASN A 176 32.10 19.57 3.35
N LYS A 177 31.06 20.07 2.65
CA LYS A 177 31.20 21.03 1.52
C LYS A 177 32.37 20.65 0.59
N PRO A 178 32.44 19.39 0.12
CA PRO A 178 33.60 18.89 -0.57
C PRO A 178 33.75 19.55 -1.96
N PRO A 179 34.98 19.73 -2.46
CA PRO A 179 35.19 20.20 -3.81
C PRO A 179 34.69 19.17 -4.84
N TYR A 180 34.27 19.65 -6.00
CA TYR A 180 33.84 18.78 -7.09
C TYR A 180 35.05 18.11 -7.76
N ASN A 181 35.41 16.93 -7.30
CA ASN A 181 36.53 16.14 -7.80
C ASN A 181 36.28 14.63 -7.70
N ALA A 182 37.22 13.84 -8.22
CA ALA A 182 37.10 12.37 -8.22
C ALA A 182 37.04 11.74 -6.82
N ALA A 183 37.65 12.37 -5.82
CA ALA A 183 37.60 11.88 -4.44
C ALA A 183 36.18 12.01 -3.85
N THR A 184 35.52 13.14 -4.10
CA THR A 184 34.13 13.39 -3.70
C THR A 184 33.17 12.37 -4.36
N VAL A 185 33.35 12.12 -5.66
CA VAL A 185 32.55 11.13 -6.38
C VAL A 185 32.73 9.73 -5.76
N LYS A 186 33.96 9.33 -5.45
CA LYS A 186 34.24 8.04 -4.77
C LYS A 186 33.60 7.98 -3.39
N ALA A 187 33.62 9.05 -2.62
CA ALA A 187 32.99 9.11 -1.30
C ALA A 187 31.47 8.93 -1.41
N ILE A 188 30.80 9.59 -2.36
CA ILE A 188 29.36 9.44 -2.62
C ILE A 188 29.04 7.99 -3.02
N ILE A 189 29.81 7.39 -3.91
CA ILE A 189 29.65 5.98 -4.31
C ILE A 189 29.75 5.07 -3.09
N SER A 190 30.73 5.30 -2.21
CA SER A 190 30.90 4.50 -0.98
C SER A 190 29.70 4.65 -0.02
N ILE A 191 29.12 5.85 0.08
CA ILE A 191 27.89 6.08 0.88
C ILE A 191 26.73 5.26 0.32
N ILE A 192 26.52 5.30 -1.02
CA ILE A 192 25.46 4.55 -1.69
C ILE A 192 25.66 3.05 -1.48
N GLN A 193 26.88 2.55 -1.71
CA GLN A 193 27.21 1.14 -1.50
C GLN A 193 26.99 0.71 -0.03
N GLY A 194 27.34 1.56 0.93
CA GLY A 194 27.11 1.30 2.35
C GLY A 194 25.63 1.21 2.71
N VAL A 195 24.76 2.01 2.07
CA VAL A 195 23.30 1.89 2.26
C VAL A 195 22.80 0.57 1.67
N LEU A 196 23.18 0.25 0.44
CA LEU A 196 22.74 -0.96 -0.26
C LEU A 196 23.24 -2.26 0.40
N ALA A 197 24.40 -2.24 1.04
CA ALA A 197 24.93 -3.42 1.73
C ALA A 197 24.26 -3.70 3.09
N ASN A 198 23.59 -2.68 3.68
CA ASN A 198 22.87 -2.80 4.95
C ASN A 198 21.34 -2.85 4.76
N ALA A 199 20.88 -2.92 3.55
CA ALA A 199 19.49 -3.05 3.17
C ALA A 199 19.11 -4.50 2.93
#